data_3edf39f19e59e50918ac1a76755fdaa3
#
_entry.id   3edf39f19e59e50918ac1a76755fdaa3
#
_cell.length_a   1.000
_cell.length_b   1.000
_cell.length_c   1.000
_cell.angle_alpha   90.00
_cell.angle_beta   90.00
_cell.angle_gamma   90.00
#
_symmetry.space_group_name_H-M   'P 1'
#
loop_
_entity.id
_entity.type
_entity.pdbx_description
1 polymer ?
#
loop_
_entity_poly.entity_id
_entity_poly.type
_entity_poly.pdbx_seq_one_letter_code
_entity_poly.pdbx_strand_id
1 'polypeptide(L)'
;MHVSLVGSEMCIRDRDINGVELSGAIKNIYSMLIGASEGLSNSKAPKEIQSKFFLNTAASLIHRSISEMVEFVSHYGGKSETVYGLSGLGDLYVSAIGGRNSLMGKYLGEGYLYKDAKETFMKNITIEGAQLAIEIGPKILQDLNPKHFPLMFGILQTICENKKLEINW
;
A
#
# COMPACT_ATOMS: atom_id res chain seq x y z
N MET A 1 11.06 26.06 -0.72
CA MET A 1 9.61 25.92 -0.93
C MET A 1 9.40 24.78 -1.96
N HIS A 2 9.28 23.55 -1.47
CA HIS A 2 8.88 22.46 -2.36
C HIS A 2 7.37 22.48 -2.45
N VAL A 3 6.88 23.05 -3.52
CA VAL A 3 5.47 22.98 -3.86
C VAL A 3 5.20 21.53 -4.27
N SER A 4 4.32 20.86 -3.55
CA SER A 4 3.77 19.59 -3.99
C SER A 4 2.85 19.87 -5.19
N LEU A 5 3.44 19.93 -6.35
CA LEU A 5 2.75 20.15 -7.64
C LEU A 5 2.07 18.90 -8.20
N VAL A 6 2.12 17.81 -7.44
CA VAL A 6 1.89 16.45 -7.96
C VAL A 6 0.42 16.20 -8.31
N GLY A 7 -0.53 16.71 -7.55
CA GLY A 7 -1.95 16.39 -7.77
C GLY A 7 -2.56 17.11 -8.97
N SER A 8 -2.48 18.43 -9.02
CA SER A 8 -3.20 19.23 -10.04
C SER A 8 -2.60 19.10 -11.45
N GLU A 9 -1.26 19.04 -11.57
CA GLU A 9 -0.62 18.89 -12.89
C GLU A 9 -0.81 17.50 -13.49
N MET A 10 -0.81 16.46 -12.63
CA MET A 10 -1.13 15.10 -13.08
C MET A 10 -2.58 15.00 -13.56
N CYS A 11 -3.54 15.58 -12.84
CA CYS A 11 -4.95 15.65 -13.27
C CYS A 11 -5.12 16.33 -14.62
N ILE A 12 -4.41 17.44 -14.85
CA ILE A 12 -4.48 18.20 -16.12
C ILE A 12 -3.90 17.35 -17.27
N ARG A 13 -2.78 16.67 -17.03
CA ARG A 13 -2.10 15.86 -18.03
C ARG A 13 -2.90 14.62 -18.40
N ASP A 14 -3.39 13.89 -17.40
CA ASP A 14 -4.06 12.60 -17.59
C ASP A 14 -5.54 12.76 -17.95
N ARG A 15 -6.12 13.96 -17.74
CA ARG A 15 -7.56 14.23 -17.95
C ARG A 15 -8.46 13.19 -17.27
N ASP A 16 -8.04 12.73 -16.08
CA ASP A 16 -8.70 11.71 -15.28
C ASP A 16 -8.52 12.03 -13.80
N ILE A 17 -9.33 12.93 -13.29
CA ILE A 17 -9.27 13.38 -11.89
C ILE A 17 -9.51 12.20 -10.96
N ASN A 18 -10.53 11.39 -11.22
CA ASN A 18 -10.87 10.25 -10.38
C ASN A 18 -9.73 9.23 -10.33
N GLY A 19 -9.15 8.90 -11.48
CA GLY A 19 -8.03 7.96 -11.53
C GLY A 19 -6.81 8.43 -10.77
N VAL A 20 -6.46 9.73 -10.88
CA VAL A 20 -5.32 10.33 -10.17
C VAL A 20 -5.56 10.33 -8.66
N GLU A 21 -6.72 10.79 -8.19
CA GLU A 21 -7.04 10.87 -6.76
C GLU A 21 -7.14 9.48 -6.12
N LEU A 22 -7.84 8.55 -6.77
CA LEU A 22 -7.97 7.19 -6.27
C LEU A 22 -6.62 6.47 -6.21
N SER A 23 -5.82 6.56 -7.29
CA SER A 23 -4.48 5.96 -7.32
C SER A 23 -3.58 6.53 -6.23
N GLY A 24 -3.55 7.88 -6.11
CA GLY A 24 -2.75 8.57 -5.12
C GLY A 24 -3.15 8.24 -3.67
N ALA A 25 -4.42 7.96 -3.44
CA ALA A 25 -4.92 7.56 -2.12
C ALA A 25 -4.51 6.11 -1.78
N ILE A 26 -4.91 5.14 -2.62
CA ILE A 26 -4.75 3.72 -2.29
C ILE A 26 -3.30 3.22 -2.40
N LYS A 27 -2.42 3.87 -3.17
CA LYS A 27 -1.00 3.52 -3.23
C LYS A 27 -0.35 3.45 -1.84
N ASN A 28 -0.79 4.31 -0.91
CA ASN A 28 -0.26 4.36 0.45
C ASN A 28 -0.62 3.10 1.26
N ILE A 29 -1.77 2.51 0.99
CA ILE A 29 -2.18 1.23 1.57
C ILE A 29 -1.29 0.11 1.03
N TYR A 30 -1.09 0.04 -0.28
CA TYR A 30 -0.25 -0.98 -0.90
C TYR A 30 1.24 -0.82 -0.58
N SER A 31 1.73 0.41 -0.37
CA SER A 31 3.13 0.61 0.02
C SER A 31 3.46 0.00 1.39
N MET A 32 2.48 -0.13 2.31
CA MET A 32 2.66 -0.89 3.55
C MET A 32 2.88 -2.37 3.27
N LEU A 33 2.14 -2.96 2.33
CA LEU A 33 2.32 -4.37 1.96
C LEU A 33 3.70 -4.64 1.35
N ILE A 34 4.17 -3.74 0.48
CA ILE A 34 5.51 -3.88 -0.11
C ILE A 34 6.58 -3.75 0.98
N GLY A 35 6.43 -2.80 1.90
CA GLY A 35 7.30 -2.67 3.07
C GLY A 35 7.28 -3.90 3.97
N ALA A 36 6.15 -4.57 4.10
CA ALA A 36 6.04 -5.80 4.90
C ALA A 36 6.91 -6.95 4.35
N SER A 37 7.19 -6.98 3.07
CA SER A 37 8.11 -7.97 2.48
C SER A 37 9.53 -7.88 3.06
N GLU A 38 9.99 -6.68 3.41
CA GLU A 38 11.26 -6.50 4.10
C GLU A 38 11.22 -7.08 5.51
N GLY A 39 10.16 -6.78 6.27
CA GLY A 39 9.97 -7.32 7.62
C GLY A 39 9.89 -8.85 7.64
N LEU A 40 9.14 -9.45 6.72
CA LEU A 40 9.05 -10.90 6.56
C LEU A 40 10.42 -11.53 6.26
N SER A 41 11.25 -10.87 5.45
CA SER A 41 12.58 -11.35 5.10
C SER A 41 13.54 -11.33 6.29
N ASN A 42 13.47 -10.29 7.11
CA ASN A 42 14.34 -10.12 8.28
C ASN A 42 14.11 -11.18 9.36
N SER A 43 12.92 -11.76 9.42
CA SER A 43 12.52 -12.68 10.49
C SER A 43 12.94 -14.14 10.28
N LYS A 44 13.33 -14.57 9.08
CA LYS A 44 13.39 -16.01 8.74
C LYS A 44 14.63 -16.56 8.04
N ALA A 45 15.61 -15.74 7.64
CA ALA A 45 16.72 -16.23 6.84
C ALA A 45 18.07 -15.56 7.14
N PRO A 46 19.23 -16.22 6.86
CA PRO A 46 20.54 -15.60 6.89
C PRO A 46 20.62 -14.35 5.99
N LYS A 47 21.40 -13.34 6.39
CA LYS A 47 21.47 -12.03 5.72
C LYS A 47 21.69 -12.09 4.19
N GLU A 48 22.45 -13.08 3.72
CA GLU A 48 22.74 -13.27 2.28
C GLU A 48 21.51 -13.76 1.48
N ILE A 49 20.57 -14.44 2.14
CA ILE A 49 19.35 -14.94 1.54
C ILE A 49 18.22 -13.90 1.66
N GLN A 50 18.21 -13.12 2.75
CA GLN A 50 17.19 -12.10 3.03
C GLN A 50 17.01 -11.11 1.88
N SER A 51 18.11 -10.62 1.28
CA SER A 51 18.03 -9.62 0.21
C SER A 51 17.40 -10.14 -1.08
N LYS A 52 17.60 -11.45 -1.41
CA LYS A 52 17.02 -12.07 -2.60
C LYS A 52 15.52 -12.33 -2.46
N PHE A 53 15.10 -12.84 -1.31
CA PHE A 53 13.67 -13.07 -1.04
C PHE A 53 12.91 -11.75 -0.93
N PHE A 54 13.49 -10.74 -0.31
CA PHE A 54 12.88 -9.42 -0.22
C PHE A 54 12.54 -8.84 -1.59
N LEU A 55 13.51 -8.77 -2.50
CA LEU A 55 13.31 -8.14 -3.81
C LEU A 55 12.28 -8.90 -4.68
N ASN A 56 12.32 -10.23 -4.68
CA ASN A 56 11.35 -11.02 -5.43
C ASN A 56 9.93 -10.87 -4.87
N THR A 57 9.78 -10.91 -3.55
CA THR A 57 8.49 -10.71 -2.89
C THR A 57 7.98 -9.30 -3.12
N ALA A 58 8.83 -8.28 -2.98
CA ALA A 58 8.47 -6.90 -3.26
C ALA A 58 8.01 -6.70 -4.71
N ALA A 59 8.71 -7.29 -5.68
CA ALA A 59 8.34 -7.23 -7.09
C ALA A 59 6.97 -7.87 -7.36
N SER A 60 6.71 -9.03 -6.76
CA SER A 60 5.41 -9.72 -6.86
C SER A 60 4.29 -8.90 -6.22
N LEU A 61 4.54 -8.30 -5.06
CA LEU A 61 3.59 -7.42 -4.38
C LEU A 61 3.31 -6.16 -5.20
N ILE A 62 4.33 -5.52 -5.79
CA ILE A 62 4.14 -4.37 -6.68
C ILE A 62 3.25 -4.76 -7.87
N HIS A 63 3.58 -5.85 -8.56
CA HIS A 63 2.80 -6.32 -9.69
C HIS A 63 1.33 -6.57 -9.31
N ARG A 64 1.08 -7.29 -8.23
CA ARG A 64 -0.29 -7.59 -7.78
C ARG A 64 -0.99 -6.33 -7.29
N SER A 65 -0.31 -5.43 -6.57
CA SER A 65 -0.87 -4.16 -6.14
C SER A 65 -1.36 -3.32 -7.32
N ILE A 66 -0.57 -3.22 -8.38
CA ILE A 66 -0.99 -2.50 -9.60
C ILE A 66 -2.24 -3.14 -10.21
N SER A 67 -2.32 -4.46 -10.26
CA SER A 67 -3.51 -5.15 -10.77
C SER A 67 -4.76 -4.84 -9.95
N GLU A 68 -4.67 -4.86 -8.63
CA GLU A 68 -5.79 -4.49 -7.74
C GLU A 68 -6.13 -3.00 -7.83
N MET A 69 -5.12 -2.12 -7.95
CA MET A 69 -5.32 -0.69 -8.14
C MET A 69 -6.07 -0.39 -9.44
N VAL A 70 -5.73 -1.07 -10.53
CA VAL A 70 -6.44 -0.95 -11.83
C VAL A 70 -7.91 -1.32 -11.68
N GLU A 71 -8.18 -2.45 -11.03
CA GLU A 71 -9.55 -2.90 -10.82
C GLU A 71 -10.34 -1.94 -9.91
N PHE A 72 -9.71 -1.47 -8.81
CA PHE A 72 -10.30 -0.50 -7.89
C PHE A 72 -10.62 0.84 -8.58
N VAL A 73 -9.65 1.41 -9.26
CA VAL A 73 -9.80 2.70 -9.95
C VAL A 73 -10.88 2.60 -11.04
N SER A 74 -10.89 1.52 -11.81
CA SER A 74 -11.91 1.31 -12.84
C SER A 74 -13.31 1.13 -12.24
N HIS A 75 -13.42 0.43 -11.11
CA HIS A 75 -14.70 0.24 -10.39
C HIS A 75 -15.31 1.58 -9.95
N TYR A 76 -14.49 2.54 -9.55
CA TYR A 76 -14.94 3.87 -9.13
C TYR A 76 -14.87 4.95 -10.23
N GLY A 77 -14.81 4.54 -11.50
CA GLY A 77 -14.96 5.41 -12.66
C GLY A 77 -13.70 6.19 -13.08
N GLY A 78 -12.53 5.82 -12.58
CA GLY A 78 -11.24 6.27 -13.10
C GLY A 78 -10.75 5.39 -14.26
N LYS A 79 -9.71 5.85 -14.97
CA LYS A 79 -9.13 5.10 -16.08
C LYS A 79 -8.00 4.19 -15.61
N SER A 80 -7.98 2.96 -16.12
CA SER A 80 -6.92 1.99 -15.84
C SER A 80 -5.52 2.49 -16.22
N GLU A 81 -5.41 3.23 -17.32
CA GLU A 81 -4.15 3.78 -17.81
C GLU A 81 -3.50 4.74 -16.82
N THR A 82 -4.30 5.47 -16.03
CA THR A 82 -3.81 6.40 -15.00
C THR A 82 -3.02 5.69 -13.91
N VAL A 83 -3.39 4.46 -13.58
CA VAL A 83 -2.70 3.65 -12.57
C VAL A 83 -1.28 3.28 -13.01
N TYR A 84 -1.06 3.07 -14.31
CA TYR A 84 0.29 2.79 -14.84
C TYR A 84 1.17 4.05 -14.95
N GLY A 85 0.58 5.22 -14.76
CA GLY A 85 1.26 6.51 -14.79
C GLY A 85 1.95 6.88 -13.46
N LEU A 86 2.27 8.17 -13.34
CA LEU A 86 2.98 8.71 -12.16
C LEU A 86 2.15 8.63 -10.88
N SER A 87 0.84 8.86 -10.94
CA SER A 87 -0.04 8.85 -9.77
C SER A 87 -0.27 7.46 -9.17
N GLY A 88 -0.13 6.40 -9.96
CA GLY A 88 -0.23 5.01 -9.53
C GLY A 88 1.15 4.38 -9.35
N LEU A 89 1.66 3.76 -10.41
CA LEU A 89 2.93 3.00 -10.38
C LEU A 89 4.13 3.84 -9.93
N GLY A 90 4.26 5.07 -10.45
CA GLY A 90 5.39 5.94 -10.09
C GLY A 90 5.41 6.27 -8.60
N ASP A 91 4.30 6.72 -8.08
CA ASP A 91 4.16 7.08 -6.66
C ASP A 91 4.18 5.86 -5.73
N LEU A 92 3.65 4.72 -6.18
CA LEU A 92 3.75 3.46 -5.43
C LEU A 92 5.21 3.05 -5.27
N TYR A 93 6.00 3.11 -6.35
CA TYR A 93 7.42 2.79 -6.33
C TYR A 93 8.19 3.66 -5.32
N VAL A 94 8.01 4.98 -5.37
CA VAL A 94 8.68 5.91 -4.44
C VAL A 94 8.24 5.65 -2.99
N SER A 95 6.95 5.43 -2.77
CA SER A 95 6.40 5.17 -1.43
C SER A 95 6.83 3.82 -0.85
N ALA A 96 7.14 2.85 -1.70
CA ALA A 96 7.59 1.51 -1.31
C ALA A 96 9.07 1.45 -0.91
N ILE A 97 9.93 2.23 -1.58
CA ILE A 97 11.38 2.24 -1.31
C ILE A 97 11.71 2.90 0.01
N GLY A 98 10.92 3.88 0.43
CA GLY A 98 11.13 4.58 1.69
C GLY A 98 9.94 5.45 2.04
N GLY A 99 9.68 5.59 3.32
CA GLY A 99 8.57 6.40 3.77
C GLY A 99 7.84 5.79 4.97
N ARG A 100 6.89 6.55 5.50
CA ARG A 100 6.19 6.18 6.74
C ARG A 100 5.30 4.95 6.56
N ASN A 101 4.65 4.84 5.40
CA ASN A 101 3.80 3.70 5.09
C ASN A 101 4.63 2.41 4.94
N SER A 102 5.73 2.44 4.17
CA SER A 102 6.64 1.31 4.02
C SER A 102 7.26 0.88 5.34
N LEU A 103 7.66 1.84 6.19
CA LEU A 103 8.22 1.56 7.52
C LEU A 103 7.19 0.88 8.44
N MET A 104 5.94 1.34 8.45
CA MET A 104 4.86 0.64 9.18
C MET A 104 4.69 -0.78 8.64
N GLY A 105 4.67 -0.93 7.33
CA GLY A 105 4.59 -2.24 6.68
C GLY A 105 5.70 -3.18 7.15
N LYS A 106 6.94 -2.70 7.25
CA LYS A 106 8.05 -3.49 7.77
C LYS A 106 7.78 -4.06 9.17
N TYR A 107 7.28 -3.24 10.11
CA TYR A 107 6.91 -3.71 11.43
C TYR A 107 5.79 -4.76 11.39
N LEU A 108 4.77 -4.55 10.54
CA LEU A 108 3.72 -5.55 10.35
C LEU A 108 4.28 -6.87 9.81
N GLY A 109 5.21 -6.80 8.87
CA GLY A 109 5.91 -7.98 8.31
C GLY A 109 6.80 -8.69 9.33
N GLU A 110 7.36 -7.99 10.30
CA GLU A 110 8.08 -8.56 11.44
C GLU A 110 7.16 -9.25 12.45
N GLY A 111 5.84 -9.10 12.30
CA GLY A 111 4.82 -9.77 13.12
C GLY A 111 4.21 -8.90 14.22
N TYR A 112 4.52 -7.61 14.26
CA TYR A 112 3.86 -6.67 15.18
C TYR A 112 2.41 -6.43 14.77
N LEU A 113 1.54 -6.21 15.74
CA LEU A 113 0.21 -5.68 15.51
C LEU A 113 0.28 -4.18 15.19
N TYR A 114 -0.66 -3.67 14.41
CA TYR A 114 -0.66 -2.26 14.01
C TYR A 114 -0.58 -1.29 15.19
N LYS A 115 -1.43 -1.50 16.22
CA LYS A 115 -1.46 -0.63 17.39
C LYS A 115 -0.15 -0.66 18.16
N ASP A 116 0.43 -1.85 18.35
CA ASP A 116 1.69 -2.01 19.08
C ASP A 116 2.85 -1.34 18.33
N ALA A 117 2.93 -1.55 17.01
CA ALA A 117 3.94 -0.91 16.16
C ALA A 117 3.78 0.62 16.17
N LYS A 118 2.53 1.11 16.09
CA LYS A 118 2.21 2.53 16.11
C LYS A 118 2.63 3.20 17.43
N GLU A 119 2.33 2.58 18.56
CA GLU A 119 2.66 3.13 19.88
C GLU A 119 4.14 3.04 20.21
N THR A 120 4.80 1.95 19.82
CA THR A 120 6.20 1.69 20.19
C THR A 120 7.18 2.44 19.30
N PHE A 121 6.97 2.40 17.98
CA PHE A 121 7.99 2.87 17.03
C PHE A 121 7.58 4.14 16.28
N MET A 122 6.28 4.43 16.15
CA MET A 122 5.77 5.48 15.27
C MET A 122 4.73 6.40 15.96
N LYS A 123 4.84 6.59 17.28
CA LYS A 123 3.83 7.27 18.11
C LYS A 123 3.40 8.64 17.57
N ASN A 124 4.34 9.47 17.13
CA ASN A 124 4.07 10.83 16.65
C ASN A 124 4.18 10.97 15.12
N ILE A 125 4.13 9.85 14.41
CA ILE A 125 4.27 9.81 12.95
C ILE A 125 2.91 9.53 12.33
N THR A 126 2.44 10.40 11.47
CA THR A 126 1.24 10.15 10.66
C THR A 126 1.54 9.11 9.59
N ILE A 127 0.68 8.11 9.48
CA ILE A 127 0.77 7.02 8.50
C ILE A 127 -0.48 7.11 7.63
N GLU A 128 -0.37 7.77 6.50
CA GLU A 128 -1.50 8.13 5.66
C GLU A 128 -2.28 6.91 5.18
N GLY A 129 -1.57 5.85 4.78
CA GLY A 129 -2.21 4.60 4.35
C GLY A 129 -3.01 3.92 5.45
N ALA A 130 -2.53 3.98 6.69
CA ALA A 130 -3.26 3.41 7.82
C ALA A 130 -4.47 4.26 8.22
N GLN A 131 -4.35 5.59 8.17
CA GLN A 131 -5.50 6.48 8.41
C GLN A 131 -6.59 6.24 7.36
N LEU A 132 -6.22 6.21 6.10
CA LEU A 132 -7.14 5.92 5.01
C LEU A 132 -7.80 4.53 5.20
N ALA A 133 -7.00 3.51 5.55
CA ALA A 133 -7.51 2.18 5.82
C ALA A 133 -8.57 2.16 6.95
N ILE A 134 -8.37 2.93 8.01
CA ILE A 134 -9.33 3.06 9.11
C ILE A 134 -10.62 3.76 8.66
N GLU A 135 -10.50 4.80 7.83
CA GLU A 135 -11.65 5.61 7.38
C GLU A 135 -12.52 4.86 6.37
N ILE A 136 -11.93 4.28 5.36
CA ILE A 136 -12.67 3.66 4.24
C ILE A 136 -12.68 2.13 4.27
N GLY A 137 -11.76 1.52 5.03
CA GLY A 137 -11.58 0.06 5.07
C GLY A 137 -12.85 -0.71 5.41
N PRO A 138 -13.64 -0.34 6.44
CA PRO A 138 -14.88 -1.04 6.75
C PRO A 138 -15.86 -1.10 5.58
N LYS A 139 -15.95 0.00 4.82
CA LYS A 139 -16.81 0.06 3.63
C LYS A 139 -16.25 -0.79 2.50
N ILE A 140 -14.96 -0.74 2.23
CA ILE A 140 -14.31 -1.56 1.20
C ILE A 140 -14.50 -3.05 1.51
N LEU A 141 -14.29 -3.47 2.76
CA LEU A 141 -14.46 -4.87 3.19
C LEU A 141 -15.89 -5.37 3.02
N GLN A 142 -16.87 -4.47 3.06
CA GLN A 142 -18.28 -4.79 2.84
C GLN A 142 -18.65 -4.81 1.35
N ASP A 143 -18.15 -3.85 0.57
CA ASP A 143 -18.64 -3.58 -0.79
C ASP A 143 -17.88 -4.39 -1.87
N LEU A 144 -16.60 -4.73 -1.62
CA LEU A 144 -15.77 -5.38 -2.62
C LEU A 144 -15.63 -6.89 -2.39
N ASN A 145 -15.29 -7.59 -3.47
CA ASN A 145 -15.08 -9.04 -3.43
C ASN A 145 -13.62 -9.37 -3.04
N PRO A 146 -13.38 -10.09 -1.93
CA PRO A 146 -12.02 -10.43 -1.49
C PRO A 146 -11.22 -11.25 -2.49
N LYS A 147 -11.87 -11.98 -3.41
CA LYS A 147 -11.18 -12.74 -4.46
C LYS A 147 -10.47 -11.84 -5.49
N HIS A 148 -11.00 -10.65 -5.69
CA HIS A 148 -10.43 -9.67 -6.62
C HIS A 148 -9.36 -8.80 -5.94
N PHE A 149 -9.49 -8.59 -4.63
CA PHE A 149 -8.65 -7.69 -3.84
C PHE A 149 -7.95 -8.37 -2.65
N PRO A 150 -7.27 -9.54 -2.84
CA PRO A 150 -6.69 -10.27 -1.71
C PRO A 150 -5.66 -9.47 -0.92
N LEU A 151 -4.84 -8.64 -1.57
CA LEU A 151 -3.85 -7.80 -0.90
C LEU A 151 -4.53 -6.68 -0.10
N MET A 152 -5.48 -5.98 -0.72
CA MET A 152 -6.25 -4.92 -0.06
C MET A 152 -6.95 -5.47 1.19
N PHE A 153 -7.63 -6.61 1.08
CA PHE A 153 -8.33 -7.22 2.21
C PHE A 153 -7.36 -7.62 3.33
N GLY A 154 -6.22 -8.23 3.00
CA GLY A 154 -5.20 -8.60 3.99
C GLY A 154 -4.73 -7.41 4.83
N ILE A 155 -4.36 -6.31 4.19
CA ILE A 155 -3.88 -5.13 4.92
C ILE A 155 -5.01 -4.39 5.65
N LEU A 156 -6.21 -4.28 5.07
CA LEU A 156 -7.35 -3.64 5.73
C LEU A 156 -7.76 -4.38 6.99
N GLN A 157 -7.84 -5.71 6.96
CA GLN A 157 -8.12 -6.52 8.15
C GLN A 157 -7.01 -6.36 9.20
N THR A 158 -5.76 -6.32 8.78
CA THR A 158 -4.63 -6.09 9.69
C THR A 158 -4.76 -4.76 10.43
N ILE A 159 -5.10 -3.68 9.75
CA ILE A 159 -5.22 -2.33 10.33
C ILE A 159 -6.53 -2.18 11.12
N CYS A 160 -7.67 -2.49 10.50
CA CYS A 160 -8.99 -2.22 11.08
C CYS A 160 -9.31 -3.16 12.26
N GLU A 161 -8.92 -4.42 12.16
CA GLU A 161 -9.20 -5.44 13.17
C GLU A 161 -8.00 -5.69 14.11
N ASN A 162 -6.89 -4.98 13.90
CA ASN A 162 -5.64 -5.12 14.65
C ASN A 162 -5.14 -6.57 14.72
N LYS A 163 -5.14 -7.26 13.58
CA LYS A 163 -4.66 -8.64 13.44
C LYS A 163 -3.23 -8.68 12.89
N LYS A 164 -2.58 -9.82 13.01
CA LYS A 164 -1.32 -10.07 12.31
C LYS A 164 -1.55 -10.02 10.81
N LEU A 165 -0.53 -9.52 10.09
CA LEU A 165 -0.59 -9.47 8.64
C LEU A 165 -0.52 -10.89 8.06
N GLU A 166 -1.57 -11.25 7.33
CA GLU A 166 -1.65 -12.47 6.54
C GLU A 166 -1.96 -12.08 5.09
N ILE A 167 -1.13 -12.56 4.16
CA ILE A 167 -1.30 -12.30 2.72
C ILE A 167 -1.63 -13.65 2.07
N ASN A 168 -2.86 -13.77 1.62
CA ASN A 168 -3.30 -14.90 0.82
C ASN A 168 -3.16 -14.53 -0.66
N TRP A 169 -2.22 -15.19 -1.34
CA TRP A 169 -1.94 -14.97 -2.77
C TRP A 169 -2.97 -15.68 -3.67
#